data_f4cfa5fea943fe6effb2c592d3062863
#
_entry.id   f4cfa5fea943fe6effb2c592d3062863
#
_cell.length_a   1.000
_cell.length_b   1.000
_cell.length_c   1.000
_cell.angle_alpha   90.00
_cell.angle_beta   90.00
_cell.angle_gamma   90.00
#
_symmetry.space_group_name_H-M   'P 1'
#
loop_
_entity.id
_entity.type
_entity.pdbx_description
1 polymer ?
#
loop_
_entity_poly.entity_id
_entity_poly.type
_entity_poly.pdbx_seq_one_letter_code
_entity_poly.pdbx_strand_id
1 'polypeptide(L)'
;MSQVPWRTNVPALTIGQSARAVGAFVWAERRLYEIVGAWARSSGERPGDGPAIEVYFASCSQHHAWRAQMLAERLPARLVQAHRGPGLSGEPGLPGEPGLPGEPEDLVSPWTGGTAAAMEVLSGLGGDAARLAAYCRVVLARSVVGYRAWQRRCSPVCDRPVQRVLARLLEDVLDDWQEGTALLVQLLGAPAGDDALDAAAEASKSLDRLLAGGWPVAGGLGMSGGRGGGA
;
A
#
# COMPACT_ATOMS: atom_id res chain seq x y z
N MET A 1 38.87 1.05 7.39
CA MET A 1 37.52 1.18 6.77
C MET A 1 36.81 -0.13 7.00
N SER A 2 35.91 -0.17 8.00
CA SER A 2 35.19 -1.38 8.40
C SER A 2 34.06 -1.64 7.42
N GLN A 3 34.08 -2.73 6.69
CA GLN A 3 32.97 -3.19 5.85
C GLN A 3 31.85 -3.61 6.79
N VAL A 4 30.69 -2.95 6.66
CA VAL A 4 29.47 -3.31 7.38
C VAL A 4 28.91 -4.60 6.74
N PRO A 5 28.90 -5.76 7.45
CA PRO A 5 28.74 -7.08 6.84
C PRO A 5 27.31 -7.48 6.45
N TRP A 6 26.32 -6.57 6.43
CA TRP A 6 24.90 -6.94 6.22
C TRP A 6 24.20 -6.14 5.12
N ARG A 7 24.93 -5.71 4.11
CA ARG A 7 24.30 -5.38 2.84
C ARG A 7 23.87 -6.68 2.16
N THR A 8 22.71 -7.20 2.57
CA THR A 8 22.02 -8.18 1.72
C THR A 8 21.83 -7.52 0.36
N ASN A 9 22.44 -8.09 -0.66
CA ASN A 9 22.38 -7.59 -2.03
C ASN A 9 20.99 -7.91 -2.58
N VAL A 10 19.98 -7.14 -2.15
CA VAL A 10 18.61 -7.28 -2.65
C VAL A 10 18.60 -6.70 -4.05
N PRO A 11 18.27 -7.49 -5.08
CA PRO A 11 18.28 -7.00 -6.45
C PRO A 11 17.29 -5.85 -6.64
N ALA A 12 17.68 -4.86 -7.43
CA ALA A 12 16.81 -3.75 -7.81
C ALA A 12 15.59 -4.27 -8.57
N LEU A 13 14.48 -3.56 -8.47
CA LEU A 13 13.30 -3.86 -9.28
C LEU A 13 13.57 -3.58 -10.75
N THR A 14 13.02 -4.42 -11.62
CA THR A 14 12.92 -4.08 -13.04
C THR A 14 11.93 -2.93 -13.24
N ILE A 15 11.97 -2.27 -14.39
CA ILE A 15 11.04 -1.18 -14.73
C ILE A 15 9.58 -1.64 -14.62
N GLY A 16 9.25 -2.82 -15.15
CA GLY A 16 7.90 -3.37 -15.06
C GLY A 16 7.47 -3.69 -13.63
N GLN A 17 8.39 -4.23 -12.80
CA GLN A 17 8.11 -4.49 -11.39
C GLN A 17 7.91 -3.19 -10.61
N SER A 18 8.71 -2.16 -10.89
CA SER A 18 8.57 -0.84 -10.28
C SER A 18 7.25 -0.19 -10.68
N ALA A 19 6.88 -0.22 -11.96
CA ALA A 19 5.61 0.30 -12.46
C ALA A 19 4.40 -0.38 -11.81
N ARG A 20 4.44 -1.72 -11.69
CA ARG A 20 3.39 -2.48 -10.99
C ARG A 20 3.31 -2.12 -9.51
N ALA A 21 4.44 -1.92 -8.84
CA ALA A 21 4.45 -1.50 -7.44
C ALA A 21 3.82 -0.11 -7.28
N VAL A 22 4.16 0.85 -8.14
CA VAL A 22 3.53 2.17 -8.17
C VAL A 22 2.02 2.04 -8.30
N GLY A 23 1.54 1.33 -9.32
CA GLY A 23 0.12 1.17 -9.57
C GLY A 23 -0.64 0.53 -8.42
N ALA A 24 -0.07 -0.51 -7.82
CA ALA A 24 -0.69 -1.19 -6.68
C ALA A 24 -0.77 -0.30 -5.43
N PHE A 25 0.25 0.52 -5.17
CA PHE A 25 0.19 1.49 -4.08
C PHE A 25 -0.80 2.62 -4.39
N VAL A 26 -0.85 3.13 -5.62
CA VAL A 26 -1.88 4.11 -6.03
C VAL A 26 -3.29 3.57 -5.76
N TRP A 27 -3.53 2.32 -6.15
CA TRP A 27 -4.80 1.65 -5.90
C TRP A 27 -5.11 1.56 -4.39
N ALA A 28 -4.16 1.10 -3.59
CA ALA A 28 -4.33 0.94 -2.15
C ALA A 28 -4.59 2.29 -1.45
N GLU A 29 -3.82 3.32 -1.78
CA GLU A 29 -3.98 4.65 -1.20
C GLU A 29 -5.32 5.29 -1.58
N ARG A 30 -5.81 5.12 -2.82
CA ARG A 30 -7.14 5.58 -3.25
C ARG A 30 -8.26 4.88 -2.48
N ARG A 31 -8.15 3.55 -2.30
CA ARG A 31 -9.16 2.81 -1.51
C ARG A 31 -9.14 3.20 -0.04
N LEU A 32 -7.96 3.40 0.54
CA LEU A 32 -7.83 3.88 1.92
C LEU A 32 -8.38 5.30 2.10
N TYR A 33 -8.19 6.19 1.13
CA TYR A 33 -8.81 7.51 1.13
C TYR A 33 -10.35 7.41 1.27
N GLU A 34 -10.99 6.55 0.47
CA GLU A 34 -12.43 6.35 0.50
C GLU A 34 -12.91 5.76 1.83
N ILE A 35 -12.24 4.69 2.29
CA ILE A 35 -12.63 3.94 3.50
C ILE A 35 -12.46 4.80 4.74
N VAL A 36 -11.28 5.38 4.93
CA VAL A 36 -10.95 6.18 6.12
C VAL A 36 -11.75 7.48 6.15
N GLY A 37 -12.01 8.09 4.97
CA GLY A 37 -12.90 9.23 4.84
C GLY A 37 -14.37 8.90 5.16
N ALA A 38 -14.82 7.67 4.90
CA ALA A 38 -16.14 7.22 5.32
C ALA A 38 -16.19 7.04 6.85
N TRP A 39 -15.13 6.55 7.47
CA TRP A 39 -15.05 6.44 8.92
C TRP A 39 -15.08 7.80 9.62
N ALA A 40 -14.37 8.80 9.11
CA ALA A 40 -14.40 10.15 9.65
C ALA A 40 -15.83 10.71 9.77
N ARG A 41 -16.71 10.36 8.83
CA ARG A 41 -18.13 10.79 8.85
C ARG A 41 -19.01 10.00 9.81
N SER A 42 -18.58 8.84 10.24
CA SER A 42 -19.36 7.92 11.11
C SER A 42 -18.71 7.67 12.47
N SER A 43 -17.60 8.32 12.77
CA SER A 43 -17.01 8.32 14.11
C SER A 43 -17.78 9.26 15.02
N GLY A 44 -17.81 8.97 16.30
CA GLY A 44 -18.51 9.81 17.27
C GLY A 44 -20.00 9.51 17.41
N GLU A 45 -20.54 8.51 16.71
CA GLU A 45 -21.96 8.11 16.86
C GLU A 45 -22.25 7.44 18.21
N ARG A 46 -21.23 7.04 18.96
CA ARG A 46 -21.37 6.41 20.27
C ARG A 46 -21.02 7.39 21.41
N PRO A 47 -21.75 7.37 22.52
CA PRO A 47 -21.36 8.12 23.71
C PRO A 47 -19.97 7.66 24.20
N GLY A 48 -19.01 8.59 24.18
CA GLY A 48 -17.61 8.31 24.61
C GLY A 48 -16.61 8.33 23.48
N ASP A 49 -17.01 8.23 22.21
CA ASP A 49 -16.13 8.44 21.06
C ASP A 49 -15.83 9.95 20.98
N GLY A 50 -14.56 10.31 21.12
CA GLY A 50 -14.16 11.72 21.13
C GLY A 50 -13.98 12.27 19.72
N PRO A 51 -14.15 13.59 19.52
CA PRO A 51 -13.92 14.24 18.22
C PRO A 51 -12.48 14.08 17.72
N ALA A 52 -11.55 13.63 18.56
CA ALA A 52 -10.17 13.37 18.18
C ALA A 52 -10.03 12.24 17.16
N ILE A 53 -10.85 11.18 17.26
CA ILE A 53 -10.82 10.04 16.33
C ILE A 53 -11.39 10.44 14.97
N GLU A 54 -12.45 11.22 14.95
CA GLU A 54 -13.02 11.79 13.73
C GLU A 54 -12.00 12.65 12.98
N VAL A 55 -11.36 13.58 13.69
CA VAL A 55 -10.32 14.45 13.13
C VAL A 55 -9.12 13.62 12.62
N TYR A 56 -8.69 12.63 13.40
CA TYR A 56 -7.62 11.72 12.99
C TYR A 56 -7.94 11.00 11.67
N PHE A 57 -9.11 10.39 11.55
CA PHE A 57 -9.50 9.72 10.30
C PHE A 57 -9.66 10.70 9.14
N ALA A 58 -10.17 11.92 9.38
CA ALA A 58 -10.26 12.95 8.34
C ALA A 58 -8.86 13.35 7.82
N SER A 59 -7.91 13.56 8.73
CA SER A 59 -6.51 13.87 8.38
C SER A 59 -5.85 12.73 7.63
N CYS A 60 -5.99 11.48 8.13
CA CYS A 60 -5.44 10.30 7.46
C CYS A 60 -6.03 10.11 6.06
N SER A 61 -7.34 10.33 5.89
CA SER A 61 -7.97 10.28 4.57
C SER A 61 -7.31 11.28 3.61
N GLN A 62 -7.10 12.51 4.03
CA GLN A 62 -6.41 13.52 3.21
C GLN A 62 -4.97 13.11 2.91
N HIS A 63 -4.23 12.54 3.86
CA HIS A 63 -2.88 12.03 3.64
C HIS A 63 -2.87 10.89 2.61
N HIS A 64 -3.85 9.99 2.63
CA HIS A 64 -3.99 8.95 1.60
C HIS A 64 -4.21 9.55 0.21
N ALA A 65 -5.04 10.60 0.07
CA ALA A 65 -5.23 11.29 -1.21
C ALA A 65 -3.91 11.88 -1.74
N TRP A 66 -3.13 12.53 -0.88
CA TRP A 66 -1.82 13.08 -1.27
C TRP A 66 -0.82 12.00 -1.65
N ARG A 67 -0.75 10.91 -0.87
CA ARG A 67 0.13 9.77 -1.19
C ARG A 67 -0.24 9.15 -2.54
N ALA A 68 -1.53 8.96 -2.79
CA ALA A 68 -2.03 8.46 -4.08
C ALA A 68 -1.60 9.38 -5.24
N GLN A 69 -1.72 10.70 -5.07
CA GLN A 69 -1.34 11.67 -6.08
C GLN A 69 0.18 11.64 -6.36
N MET A 70 1.00 11.71 -5.32
CA MET A 70 2.47 11.69 -5.46
C MET A 70 2.96 10.40 -6.13
N LEU A 71 2.31 9.27 -5.87
CA LEU A 71 2.60 8.00 -6.51
C LEU A 71 2.10 7.95 -7.95
N ALA A 72 0.90 8.47 -8.24
CA ALA A 72 0.34 8.50 -9.59
C ALA A 72 1.23 9.29 -10.56
N GLU A 73 1.88 10.35 -10.10
CA GLU A 73 2.88 11.11 -10.88
C GLU A 73 4.12 10.28 -11.25
N ARG A 74 4.31 9.11 -10.65
CA ARG A 74 5.40 8.17 -10.94
C ARG A 74 4.97 7.01 -11.82
N LEU A 75 3.69 6.93 -12.18
CA LEU A 75 3.25 5.98 -13.19
C LEU A 75 3.93 6.29 -14.53
N PRO A 76 4.38 5.27 -15.27
CA PRO A 76 5.00 5.50 -16.57
C PRO A 76 3.98 6.13 -17.52
N ALA A 77 4.31 7.30 -18.05
CA ALA A 77 3.54 7.88 -19.14
C ALA A 77 3.66 7.00 -20.39
N ARG A 78 2.60 6.92 -21.20
CA ARG A 78 2.67 6.27 -22.51
C ARG A 78 3.73 6.93 -23.39
N LEU A 79 4.91 6.37 -23.45
CA LEU A 79 5.93 6.76 -24.43
C LEU A 79 5.78 6.02 -25.78
N VAL A 80 4.77 5.16 -25.93
CA VAL A 80 4.78 4.09 -26.93
C VAL A 80 4.23 4.50 -28.30
N GLN A 81 3.54 5.62 -28.46
CA GLN A 81 2.95 5.94 -29.78
C GLN A 81 3.65 7.02 -30.59
N ALA A 82 4.58 7.77 -30.02
CA ALA A 82 5.25 8.85 -30.76
C ALA A 82 6.31 8.38 -31.77
N HIS A 83 6.71 7.11 -31.75
CA HIS A 83 7.77 6.58 -32.63
C HIS A 83 7.30 5.55 -33.68
N ARG A 84 5.99 5.27 -33.78
CA ARG A 84 5.47 4.57 -34.96
C ARG A 84 5.18 5.61 -36.05
N GLY A 85 6.25 6.08 -36.69
CA GLY A 85 6.13 6.73 -37.97
C GLY A 85 5.38 5.81 -38.97
N PRO A 86 4.56 6.36 -39.89
CA PRO A 86 3.91 5.55 -40.91
C PRO A 86 4.98 4.93 -41.80
N GLY A 87 5.33 3.65 -41.61
CA GLY A 87 6.27 2.98 -42.49
C GLY A 87 7.08 1.81 -41.94
N LEU A 88 7.07 1.55 -40.65
CA LEU A 88 7.77 0.38 -40.08
C LEU A 88 6.80 -0.69 -39.60
N SER A 89 6.01 -1.19 -40.55
CA SER A 89 5.28 -2.45 -40.37
C SER A 89 6.26 -3.57 -40.70
N GLY A 90 6.75 -4.31 -39.72
CA GLY A 90 7.39 -5.58 -40.05
C GLY A 90 8.62 -6.03 -39.29
N GLU A 91 8.91 -5.54 -38.08
CA GLU A 91 9.83 -6.30 -37.25
C GLU A 91 9.04 -7.07 -36.17
N PRO A 92 9.17 -8.41 -36.14
CA PRO A 92 8.61 -9.21 -35.04
C PRO A 92 9.37 -8.83 -33.78
N GLY A 93 8.64 -8.35 -32.75
CA GLY A 93 9.20 -8.08 -31.43
C GLY A 93 9.94 -9.32 -30.95
N LEU A 94 11.07 -9.11 -30.27
CA LEU A 94 11.86 -10.18 -29.67
C LEU A 94 10.97 -11.08 -28.83
N PRO A 95 10.99 -12.40 -29.00
CA PRO A 95 10.17 -13.31 -28.21
C PRO A 95 10.65 -13.28 -26.76
N GLY A 96 9.78 -12.83 -25.86
CA GLY A 96 10.01 -12.94 -24.42
C GLY A 96 9.89 -11.67 -23.58
N GLU A 97 9.67 -10.50 -24.14
CA GLU A 97 9.29 -9.36 -23.30
C GLU A 97 7.79 -9.35 -23.05
N PRO A 98 7.33 -9.51 -21.78
CA PRO A 98 5.94 -9.24 -21.47
C PRO A 98 5.68 -7.76 -21.79
N GLY A 99 4.81 -7.50 -22.77
CA GLY A 99 4.42 -6.16 -23.16
C GLY A 99 4.05 -5.33 -21.94
N LEU A 100 4.54 -4.11 -21.87
CA LEU A 100 4.09 -3.16 -20.84
C LEU A 100 2.56 -3.00 -20.98
N PRO A 101 1.83 -2.99 -19.87
CA PRO A 101 0.38 -2.78 -19.89
C PRO A 101 0.03 -1.54 -20.69
N GLY A 102 -1.06 -1.62 -21.46
CA GLY A 102 -1.38 -0.62 -22.48
C GLY A 102 -1.65 0.79 -21.96
N GLU A 103 -2.30 0.93 -20.81
CA GLU A 103 -2.61 2.23 -20.18
C GLU A 103 -2.02 2.31 -18.76
N PRO A 104 -1.60 3.50 -18.29
CA PRO A 104 -1.20 3.68 -16.90
C PRO A 104 -2.29 3.29 -15.91
N GLU A 105 -3.54 3.46 -16.27
CA GLU A 105 -4.71 3.05 -15.47
C GLU A 105 -4.79 1.53 -15.29
N ASP A 106 -4.32 0.73 -16.25
CA ASP A 106 -4.29 -0.75 -16.15
C ASP A 106 -3.33 -1.24 -15.06
N LEU A 107 -2.35 -0.41 -14.69
CA LEU A 107 -1.43 -0.68 -13.59
C LEU A 107 -2.08 -0.44 -12.22
N VAL A 108 -3.12 0.40 -12.15
CA VAL A 108 -3.80 0.77 -10.90
C VAL A 108 -4.78 -0.33 -10.52
N SER A 109 -4.24 -1.38 -9.92
CA SER A 109 -4.99 -2.57 -9.54
C SER A 109 -4.47 -3.12 -8.21
N PRO A 110 -5.26 -3.95 -7.50
CA PRO A 110 -4.81 -4.53 -6.25
C PRO A 110 -3.57 -5.41 -6.47
N TRP A 111 -2.66 -5.42 -5.49
CA TRP A 111 -1.45 -6.23 -5.55
C TRP A 111 -1.75 -7.72 -5.67
N THR A 112 -2.73 -8.17 -4.89
CA THR A 112 -3.26 -9.55 -4.88
C THR A 112 -4.76 -9.51 -4.65
N GLY A 113 -5.45 -10.65 -4.90
CA GLY A 113 -6.85 -10.81 -4.50
C GLY A 113 -7.06 -10.64 -2.99
N GLY A 114 -6.08 -11.06 -2.18
CA GLY A 114 -6.11 -10.86 -0.72
C GLY A 114 -6.08 -9.38 -0.33
N THR A 115 -5.34 -8.54 -1.07
CA THR A 115 -5.33 -7.09 -0.84
C THR A 115 -6.70 -6.47 -1.13
N ALA A 116 -7.36 -6.89 -2.21
CA ALA A 116 -8.72 -6.44 -2.53
C ALA A 116 -9.73 -6.88 -1.45
N ALA A 117 -9.71 -8.15 -1.06
CA ALA A 117 -10.58 -8.68 0.00
C ALA A 117 -10.35 -7.99 1.35
N ALA A 118 -9.10 -7.66 1.67
CA ALA A 118 -8.78 -6.93 2.89
C ALA A 118 -9.41 -5.52 2.91
N MET A 119 -9.42 -4.82 1.77
CA MET A 119 -10.07 -3.51 1.67
C MET A 119 -11.59 -3.60 1.81
N GLU A 120 -12.22 -4.66 1.30
CA GLU A 120 -13.66 -4.89 1.51
C GLU A 120 -13.98 -5.16 2.99
N VAL A 121 -13.19 -6.01 3.65
CA VAL A 121 -13.34 -6.24 5.10
C VAL A 121 -13.14 -4.94 5.89
N LEU A 122 -12.10 -4.17 5.54
CA LEU A 122 -11.79 -2.90 6.19
C LEU A 122 -12.96 -1.91 6.06
N SER A 123 -13.57 -1.81 4.89
CA SER A 123 -14.71 -0.91 4.63
C SER A 123 -15.94 -1.24 5.47
N GLY A 124 -16.13 -2.52 5.82
CA GLY A 124 -17.25 -3.01 6.61
C GLY A 124 -17.05 -2.93 8.14
N LEU A 125 -15.87 -2.49 8.62
CA LEU A 125 -15.62 -2.44 10.05
C LEU A 125 -16.50 -1.40 10.75
N GLY A 126 -17.15 -1.85 11.83
CA GLY A 126 -17.92 -1.01 12.74
C GLY A 126 -17.18 -0.73 14.05
N GLY A 127 -17.36 0.48 14.60
CA GLY A 127 -16.78 0.88 15.88
C GLY A 127 -15.31 1.30 15.79
N ASP A 128 -14.97 2.35 16.52
CA ASP A 128 -13.68 3.03 16.41
C ASP A 128 -12.51 2.16 16.90
N ALA A 129 -12.73 1.30 17.91
CA ALA A 129 -11.71 0.37 18.40
C ALA A 129 -11.25 -0.63 17.32
N ALA A 130 -12.22 -1.25 16.61
CA ALA A 130 -11.92 -2.18 15.52
C ALA A 130 -11.25 -1.48 14.34
N ARG A 131 -11.75 -0.29 13.95
CA ARG A 131 -11.21 0.54 12.87
C ARG A 131 -9.76 0.96 13.17
N LEU A 132 -9.51 1.57 14.32
CA LEU A 132 -8.17 1.99 14.74
C LEU A 132 -7.21 0.80 14.84
N ALA A 133 -7.64 -0.31 15.42
CA ALA A 133 -6.80 -1.49 15.56
C ALA A 133 -6.42 -2.09 14.20
N ALA A 134 -7.39 -2.31 13.31
CA ALA A 134 -7.14 -2.82 11.96
C ALA A 134 -6.24 -1.86 11.16
N TYR A 135 -6.51 -0.57 11.22
CA TYR A 135 -5.78 0.45 10.50
C TYR A 135 -4.35 0.61 11.00
N CYS A 136 -4.16 0.89 12.30
CA CYS A 136 -2.84 1.18 12.83
C CYS A 136 -1.96 -0.08 12.94
N ARG A 137 -2.52 -1.20 13.43
CA ARG A 137 -1.71 -2.41 13.66
C ARG A 137 -1.42 -3.23 12.40
N VAL A 138 -2.30 -3.13 11.39
CA VAL A 138 -2.14 -3.94 10.18
C VAL A 138 -1.83 -3.07 8.97
N VAL A 139 -2.72 -2.14 8.60
CA VAL A 139 -2.58 -1.37 7.34
C VAL A 139 -1.35 -0.47 7.36
N LEU A 140 -1.25 0.43 8.35
CA LEU A 140 -0.12 1.38 8.42
C LEU A 140 1.21 0.65 8.66
N ALA A 141 1.23 -0.37 9.53
CA ALA A 141 2.42 -1.18 9.76
C ALA A 141 2.92 -1.86 8.48
N ARG A 142 1.99 -2.43 7.67
CA ARG A 142 2.33 -3.05 6.38
C ARG A 142 2.74 -2.01 5.34
N SER A 143 2.15 -0.82 5.35
CA SER A 143 2.56 0.29 4.47
C SER A 143 4.00 0.72 4.75
N VAL A 144 4.38 0.87 6.03
CA VAL A 144 5.77 1.16 6.44
C VAL A 144 6.73 0.08 5.92
N VAL A 145 6.38 -1.20 6.11
CA VAL A 145 7.20 -2.32 5.63
C VAL A 145 7.30 -2.32 4.11
N GLY A 146 6.20 -2.11 3.41
CA GLY A 146 6.12 -2.07 1.96
C GLY A 146 6.98 -0.95 1.36
N TYR A 147 6.82 0.28 1.85
CA TYR A 147 7.61 1.42 1.38
C TYR A 147 9.10 1.25 1.66
N ARG A 148 9.48 0.74 2.85
CA ARG A 148 10.88 0.42 3.16
C ARG A 148 11.44 -0.69 2.29
N ALA A 149 10.67 -1.74 2.03
CA ALA A 149 11.08 -2.82 1.14
C ALA A 149 11.31 -2.31 -0.29
N TRP A 150 10.42 -1.45 -0.77
CA TRP A 150 10.57 -0.82 -2.08
C TRP A 150 11.79 0.10 -2.13
N GLN A 151 11.96 0.98 -1.15
CA GLN A 151 13.11 1.89 -1.07
C GLN A 151 14.45 1.14 -1.14
N ARG A 152 14.56 -0.03 -0.49
CA ARG A 152 15.77 -0.87 -0.53
C ARG A 152 16.02 -1.48 -1.92
N ARG A 153 15.00 -1.60 -2.74
CA ARG A 153 15.06 -2.18 -4.08
C ARG A 153 15.07 -1.12 -5.18
N CYS A 154 15.04 0.14 -4.84
CA CYS A 154 15.24 1.23 -5.79
C CYS A 154 16.70 1.28 -6.24
N SER A 155 16.90 1.45 -7.54
CA SER A 155 18.22 1.76 -8.09
C SER A 155 18.69 3.14 -7.62
N PRO A 156 19.90 3.27 -7.07
CA PRO A 156 20.39 4.57 -6.63
C PRO A 156 20.64 5.55 -7.78
N VAL A 157 20.68 5.05 -9.01
CA VAL A 157 20.92 5.85 -10.21
C VAL A 157 19.61 6.20 -10.92
N CYS A 158 18.76 5.21 -11.20
CA CYS A 158 17.57 5.38 -12.02
C CYS A 158 16.33 5.83 -11.22
N ASP A 159 16.23 5.43 -9.93
CA ASP A 159 15.01 5.59 -9.14
C ASP A 159 15.08 6.75 -8.12
N ARG A 160 16.02 7.68 -8.29
CA ARG A 160 16.16 8.83 -7.38
C ARG A 160 14.86 9.60 -7.13
N PRO A 161 14.02 9.89 -8.13
CA PRO A 161 12.74 10.56 -7.91
C PRO A 161 11.79 9.71 -7.05
N VAL A 162 11.72 8.40 -7.30
CA VAL A 162 10.91 7.46 -6.53
C VAL A 162 11.41 7.37 -5.09
N GLN A 163 12.72 7.30 -4.86
CA GLN A 163 13.31 7.27 -3.51
C GLN A 163 12.92 8.49 -2.68
N ARG A 164 12.90 9.69 -3.29
CA ARG A 164 12.48 10.91 -2.59
C ARG A 164 11.00 10.88 -2.19
N VAL A 165 10.14 10.41 -3.10
CA VAL A 165 8.72 10.23 -2.80
C VAL A 165 8.55 9.23 -1.66
N LEU A 166 9.20 8.05 -1.74
CA LEU A 166 9.12 7.03 -0.69
C LEU A 166 9.62 7.52 0.68
N ALA A 167 10.66 8.36 0.71
CA ALA A 167 11.13 8.94 1.96
C ALA A 167 10.04 9.81 2.60
N ARG A 168 9.38 10.66 1.80
CA ARG A 168 8.28 11.51 2.26
C ARG A 168 7.08 10.68 2.74
N LEU A 169 6.68 9.68 1.94
CA LEU A 169 5.57 8.80 2.31
C LEU A 169 5.83 8.04 3.61
N LEU A 170 7.08 7.65 3.86
CA LEU A 170 7.47 6.98 5.10
C LEU A 170 7.37 7.88 6.33
N GLU A 171 7.76 9.14 6.21
CA GLU A 171 7.60 10.15 7.29
C GLU A 171 6.11 10.30 7.62
N ASP A 172 5.28 10.60 6.62
CA ASP A 172 3.85 10.82 6.79
C ASP A 172 3.12 9.58 7.37
N VAL A 173 3.48 8.36 6.94
CA VAL A 173 2.86 7.11 7.46
C VAL A 173 3.30 6.82 8.89
N LEU A 174 4.53 7.14 9.25
CA LEU A 174 5.03 6.94 10.62
C LEU A 174 4.33 7.89 11.60
N ASP A 175 4.08 9.12 11.19
CA ASP A 175 3.35 10.10 12.00
C ASP A 175 1.90 9.66 12.20
N ASP A 176 1.20 9.27 11.11
CA ASP A 176 -0.16 8.69 11.18
C ASP A 176 -0.20 7.47 12.11
N TRP A 177 0.78 6.58 12.00
CA TRP A 177 0.83 5.36 12.82
C TRP A 177 1.03 5.67 14.30
N GLN A 178 1.89 6.62 14.62
CA GLN A 178 2.19 7.04 15.98
C GLN A 178 0.97 7.67 16.66
N GLU A 179 0.32 8.61 15.98
CA GLU A 179 -0.88 9.28 16.46
C GLU A 179 -2.05 8.29 16.64
N GLY A 180 -2.34 7.47 15.64
CA GLY A 180 -3.43 6.50 15.71
C GLY A 180 -3.18 5.41 16.76
N THR A 181 -1.93 5.02 17.00
CA THR A 181 -1.60 4.07 18.07
C THR A 181 -1.86 4.70 19.45
N ALA A 182 -1.54 5.98 19.62
CA ALA A 182 -1.82 6.69 20.87
C ALA A 182 -3.35 6.78 21.14
N LEU A 183 -4.13 7.11 20.12
CA LEU A 183 -5.60 7.13 20.21
C LEU A 183 -6.17 5.75 20.53
N LEU A 184 -5.68 4.68 19.89
CA LEU A 184 -6.10 3.32 20.18
C LEU A 184 -5.81 2.93 21.62
N VAL A 185 -4.61 3.24 22.14
CA VAL A 185 -4.25 2.97 23.54
C VAL A 185 -5.16 3.75 24.49
N GLN A 186 -5.43 5.01 24.21
CA GLN A 186 -6.34 5.83 25.00
C GLN A 186 -7.77 5.25 25.02
N LEU A 187 -8.28 4.85 23.85
CA LEU A 187 -9.61 4.28 23.70
C LEU A 187 -9.77 2.95 24.46
N LEU A 188 -8.77 2.05 24.36
CA LEU A 188 -8.79 0.75 25.02
C LEU A 188 -8.42 0.84 26.51
N GLY A 189 -7.76 1.90 26.95
CA GLY A 189 -7.45 2.16 28.36
C GLY A 189 -8.58 2.83 29.14
N ALA A 190 -9.59 3.40 28.46
CA ALA A 190 -10.82 3.82 29.10
C ALA A 190 -11.55 2.56 29.62
N PRO A 191 -12.52 2.68 30.56
CA PRO A 191 -13.35 1.55 30.99
C PRO A 191 -14.28 1.11 29.82
N ALA A 192 -13.64 0.80 28.70
CA ALA A 192 -14.25 0.16 27.56
C ALA A 192 -14.48 -1.30 27.93
N GLY A 193 -15.69 -1.79 27.70
CA GLY A 193 -16.01 -3.20 27.99
C GLY A 193 -15.11 -4.14 27.20
N ASP A 194 -14.99 -5.37 27.66
CA ASP A 194 -14.22 -6.45 27.01
C ASP A 194 -14.57 -6.59 25.51
N ASP A 195 -15.78 -6.23 25.11
CA ASP A 195 -16.27 -6.23 23.72
C ASP A 195 -15.43 -5.37 22.76
N ALA A 196 -14.91 -4.22 23.22
CA ALA A 196 -14.08 -3.35 22.38
C ALA A 196 -12.69 -3.93 22.12
N LEU A 197 -12.11 -4.62 23.13
CA LEU A 197 -10.86 -5.33 23.01
C LEU A 197 -10.98 -6.52 22.05
N ASP A 198 -12.06 -7.30 22.19
CA ASP A 198 -12.32 -8.45 21.33
C ASP A 198 -12.56 -8.02 19.89
N ALA A 199 -13.34 -6.96 19.66
CA ALA A 199 -13.57 -6.40 18.33
C ALA A 199 -12.28 -5.90 17.69
N ALA A 200 -11.41 -5.21 18.43
CA ALA A 200 -10.12 -4.74 17.98
C ALA A 200 -9.18 -5.91 17.62
N ALA A 201 -9.15 -6.96 18.44
CA ALA A 201 -8.33 -8.14 18.21
C ALA A 201 -8.80 -8.92 16.97
N GLU A 202 -10.09 -9.18 16.83
CA GLU A 202 -10.63 -9.94 15.70
C GLU A 202 -10.49 -9.17 14.38
N ALA A 203 -10.73 -7.86 14.37
CA ALA A 203 -10.52 -7.02 13.19
C ALA A 203 -9.06 -7.10 12.71
N SER A 204 -8.10 -6.94 13.63
CA SER A 204 -6.67 -7.03 13.31
C SER A 204 -6.29 -8.41 12.77
N LYS A 205 -6.75 -9.48 13.41
CA LYS A 205 -6.45 -10.86 13.03
C LYS A 205 -7.07 -11.26 11.70
N SER A 206 -8.28 -10.82 11.44
CA SER A 206 -8.97 -11.08 10.15
C SER A 206 -8.23 -10.42 9.00
N LEU A 207 -7.88 -9.15 9.15
CA LEU A 207 -7.14 -8.39 8.14
C LEU A 207 -5.75 -8.98 7.91
N ASP A 208 -5.04 -9.34 8.97
CA ASP A 208 -3.69 -9.91 8.88
C ASP A 208 -3.68 -11.24 8.12
N ARG A 209 -4.70 -12.09 8.31
CA ARG A 209 -4.87 -13.34 7.54
C ARG A 209 -5.06 -13.07 6.04
N LEU A 210 -5.89 -12.11 5.65
CA LEU A 210 -6.12 -11.76 4.24
C LEU A 210 -4.86 -11.21 3.58
N LEU A 211 -4.06 -10.45 4.34
CA LEU A 211 -2.83 -9.84 3.88
C LEU A 211 -1.60 -10.75 4.04
N ALA A 212 -1.75 -11.99 4.48
CA ALA A 212 -0.66 -12.96 4.58
C ALA A 212 -0.01 -13.26 3.21
N GLY A 213 -0.77 -13.16 2.12
CA GLY A 213 -0.28 -13.26 0.73
C GLY A 213 0.58 -12.09 0.24
N GLY A 214 0.74 -11.05 1.05
CA GLY A 214 1.61 -9.91 0.80
C GLY A 214 0.88 -8.58 0.66
N TRP A 215 1.57 -7.55 1.09
CA TRP A 215 1.31 -6.14 0.78
C TRP A 215 2.25 -5.74 -0.36
N PRO A 216 1.97 -4.68 -1.17
CA PRO A 216 2.84 -4.34 -2.28
C PRO A 216 4.32 -4.34 -1.89
N VAL A 217 5.14 -5.07 -2.64
CA VAL A 217 6.61 -5.22 -2.49
C VAL A 217 7.11 -5.97 -1.24
N ALA A 218 6.33 -6.02 -0.14
CA ALA A 218 6.81 -6.61 1.12
C ALA A 218 6.84 -8.15 1.15
N GLY A 219 5.95 -8.79 0.40
CA GLY A 219 5.87 -10.26 0.30
C GLY A 219 6.19 -10.74 -1.10
N GLY A 220 7.45 -11.01 -1.36
CA GLY A 220 7.88 -11.77 -2.51
C GLY A 220 7.28 -11.35 -3.85
N LEU A 221 8.05 -10.66 -4.66
CA LEU A 221 8.06 -10.94 -6.09
C LEU A 221 8.58 -12.40 -6.24
N GLY A 222 7.91 -13.31 -5.51
CA GLY A 222 8.13 -14.73 -5.58
C GLY A 222 7.81 -15.13 -7.00
N MET A 223 8.82 -15.55 -7.69
CA MET A 223 8.84 -16.29 -8.91
C MET A 223 7.65 -17.26 -8.95
N SER A 224 6.55 -16.82 -9.56
CA SER A 224 5.69 -17.79 -10.22
C SER A 224 6.42 -18.22 -11.50
N GLY A 225 7.55 -18.89 -11.28
CA GLY A 225 8.18 -19.68 -12.31
C GLY A 225 7.18 -20.73 -12.74
N GLY A 226 6.66 -20.58 -13.96
CA GLY A 226 5.86 -21.58 -14.61
C GLY A 226 6.54 -22.95 -14.51
N ARG A 227 6.05 -23.81 -13.63
CA ARG A 227 6.22 -25.24 -13.82
C ARG A 227 5.32 -25.61 -14.98
N GLY A 228 5.86 -25.47 -16.20
CA GLY A 228 5.39 -26.22 -17.33
C GLY A 228 5.52 -27.69 -17.01
N GLY A 229 4.40 -28.31 -16.65
CA GLY A 229 4.30 -29.74 -16.59
C GLY A 229 4.44 -30.31 -17.99
N GLY A 230 5.59 -30.87 -18.30
CA GLY A 230 5.74 -31.82 -19.36
C GLY A 230 5.40 -33.21 -18.80
N ALA A 231 4.44 -33.84 -19.38
CA ALA A 231 4.25 -35.29 -19.45
C ALA A 231 3.65 -35.60 -20.82
#